data_e150d1c686f03c7749dcdcb8fc15fa9f
#
_entry.id   e150d1c686f03c7749dcdcb8fc15fa9f
#
_cell.length_a   1.000
_cell.length_b   1.000
_cell.length_c   1.000
_cell.angle_alpha   90.00
_cell.angle_beta   90.00
_cell.angle_gamma   90.00
#
_symmetry.space_group_name_H-M   'P 1'
#
loop_
_entity.id
_entity.type
_entity.pdbx_description
1 polymer ?
#
loop_
_entity_poly.entity_id
_entity_poly.type
_entity_poly.pdbx_seq_one_letter_code
_entity_poly.pdbx_strand_id
1 'polypeptide(L)'
;MREQIKPFINSVRNMSVTVDGSPVKPLHVDSTPFPVAIPADNIFNPDGCGTDVPFPPGVYSPSVAEGYYVKLENLKPRPKPYEIHFNAEAGSDDLGNKTVHDVTYHLTVMSVLSK
;
A
#
# COMPACT_ATOMS: atom_id res chain seq x y z
N MET A 1 9.71 8.80 -13.68
CA MET A 1 8.64 8.49 -12.71
C MET A 1 9.18 8.16 -11.33
N ARG A 2 10.20 7.32 -11.20
CA ARG A 2 10.78 6.97 -9.89
C ARG A 2 11.26 8.21 -9.13
N GLU A 3 11.88 9.15 -9.81
CA GLU A 3 12.38 10.39 -9.21
C GLU A 3 11.26 11.26 -8.64
N GLN A 4 10.03 11.08 -9.11
CA GLN A 4 8.88 11.82 -8.63
C GLN A 4 8.32 11.25 -7.33
N ILE A 5 8.45 9.95 -7.11
CA ILE A 5 7.94 9.29 -5.90
C ILE A 5 8.99 9.15 -4.81
N LYS A 6 10.28 9.14 -5.16
CA LYS A 6 11.38 8.96 -4.19
C LYS A 6 11.32 9.95 -3.02
N PRO A 7 11.16 11.26 -3.26
CA PRO A 7 11.13 12.18 -2.12
C PRO A 7 10.01 11.90 -1.13
N PHE A 8 8.85 11.49 -1.62
CA PHE A 8 7.73 11.12 -0.74
C PHE A 8 8.05 9.84 0.03
N ILE A 9 8.55 8.82 -0.64
CA ILE A 9 8.89 7.54 0.00
C ILE A 9 10.01 7.75 1.03
N ASN A 10 11.01 8.57 0.71
CA ASN A 10 12.10 8.85 1.63
C ASN A 10 11.64 9.66 2.85
N SER A 11 10.48 10.29 2.79
CA SER A 11 9.95 11.05 3.92
C SER A 11 9.18 10.18 4.93
N VAL A 12 9.01 8.89 4.65
CA VAL A 12 8.29 7.98 5.54
C VAL A 12 9.03 7.87 6.87
N ARG A 13 8.28 8.04 7.95
CA ARG A 13 8.82 8.05 9.31
C ARG A 13 7.80 7.51 10.29
N ASN A 14 8.24 7.24 11.51
CA ASN A 14 7.39 6.73 12.59
C ASN A 14 6.65 5.46 12.17
N MET A 15 7.29 4.64 11.33
CA MET A 15 6.68 3.44 10.82
C MET A 15 6.81 2.30 11.82
N SER A 16 5.71 1.65 12.12
CA SER A 16 5.72 0.43 12.91
C SER A 16 4.65 -0.52 12.42
N VAL A 17 4.95 -1.80 12.50
CA VAL A 17 4.02 -2.87 12.16
C VAL A 17 4.08 -3.90 13.26
N THR A 18 2.92 -4.29 13.79
CA THR A 18 2.83 -5.33 14.79
C THR A 18 1.79 -6.37 14.37
N VAL A 19 2.04 -7.61 14.73
CA VAL A 19 1.09 -8.70 14.59
C VAL A 19 0.84 -9.24 15.99
N ASP A 20 -0.39 -9.09 16.50
CA ASP A 20 -0.77 -9.44 17.87
C ASP A 20 0.17 -8.80 18.91
N GLY A 21 0.61 -7.57 18.65
CA GLY A 21 1.50 -6.84 19.54
C GLY A 21 2.99 -7.14 19.34
N SER A 22 3.34 -8.12 18.51
CA SER A 22 4.73 -8.44 18.23
C SER A 22 5.25 -7.65 17.06
N PRO A 23 6.37 -6.92 17.18
CA PRO A 23 6.85 -6.09 16.10
C PRO A 23 7.35 -6.91 14.91
N VAL A 24 7.11 -6.41 13.71
CA VAL A 24 7.54 -6.99 12.45
C VAL A 24 8.27 -5.91 11.67
N LYS A 25 9.37 -6.26 11.04
CA LYS A 25 10.16 -5.29 10.28
C LYS A 25 9.65 -5.18 8.84
N PRO A 26 9.20 -3.99 8.41
CA PRO A 26 8.85 -3.79 7.00
C PRO A 26 10.09 -3.73 6.12
N LEU A 27 9.90 -4.09 4.85
CA LEU A 27 10.95 -4.05 3.84
C LEU A 27 10.63 -2.94 2.85
N HIS A 28 11.63 -2.14 2.53
CA HIS A 28 11.54 -1.15 1.47
C HIS A 28 11.81 -1.85 0.14
N VAL A 29 10.85 -1.80 -0.77
CA VAL A 29 10.92 -2.50 -2.05
C VAL A 29 10.69 -1.53 -3.19
N ASP A 30 11.59 -1.57 -4.17
CA ASP A 30 11.46 -0.85 -5.42
C ASP A 30 11.10 -1.85 -6.52
N SER A 31 10.10 -1.53 -7.32
CA SER A 31 9.77 -2.38 -8.45
C SER A 31 10.73 -2.14 -9.62
N THR A 32 10.86 -3.14 -10.49
CA THR A 32 11.35 -2.90 -11.85
C THR A 32 10.25 -2.16 -12.63
N PRO A 33 10.61 -1.42 -13.70
CA PRO A 33 9.58 -0.81 -14.52
C PRO A 33 8.62 -1.83 -15.12
N PHE A 34 7.36 -1.47 -15.22
CA PHE A 34 6.32 -2.36 -15.75
C PHE A 34 5.26 -1.54 -16.47
N PRO A 35 4.53 -2.15 -17.41
CA PRO A 35 3.42 -1.49 -18.07
C PRO A 35 2.15 -1.54 -17.22
N VAL A 36 1.32 -0.52 -17.32
CA VAL A 36 0.02 -0.48 -16.67
C VAL A 36 -1.04 -0.18 -17.73
N ALA A 37 -2.03 -1.04 -17.84
CA ALA A 37 -3.16 -0.82 -18.75
C ALA A 37 -4.30 -0.15 -17.98
N ILE A 38 -4.74 1.01 -18.48
CA ILE A 38 -5.83 1.76 -17.89
C ILE A 38 -7.06 1.59 -18.79
N PRO A 39 -8.15 1.00 -18.28
CA PRO A 39 -9.38 0.87 -19.07
C PRO A 39 -10.11 2.21 -19.21
N ALA A 40 -11.06 2.27 -20.14
CA ALA A 40 -11.85 3.47 -20.33
C ALA A 40 -12.68 3.81 -19.09
N ASP A 41 -13.21 2.79 -18.42
CA ASP A 41 -13.94 2.96 -17.17
C ASP A 41 -12.98 2.69 -16.01
N ASN A 42 -12.39 3.74 -15.47
CA ASN A 42 -11.40 3.62 -14.40
C ASN A 42 -11.72 4.57 -13.24
N ILE A 43 -11.07 4.35 -12.11
CA ILE A 43 -11.32 5.10 -10.87
C ILE A 43 -10.91 6.57 -10.95
N PHE A 44 -10.15 6.96 -11.96
CA PHE A 44 -9.68 8.34 -12.12
C PHE A 44 -10.64 9.18 -12.97
N ASN A 45 -11.72 8.60 -13.47
CA ASN A 45 -12.74 9.35 -14.18
C ASN A 45 -13.46 10.32 -13.21
N PRO A 46 -14.07 11.40 -13.71
CA PRO A 46 -14.71 12.40 -12.84
C PRO A 46 -15.74 11.81 -11.86
N ASP A 47 -16.41 10.74 -12.24
CA ASP A 47 -17.39 10.06 -11.39
C ASP A 47 -16.76 9.06 -10.43
N GLY A 48 -15.44 8.87 -10.52
CA GLY A 48 -14.69 7.95 -9.67
C GLY A 48 -13.98 8.67 -8.53
N CYS A 49 -12.64 8.66 -8.54
CA CYS A 49 -11.83 9.19 -7.45
C CYS A 49 -11.72 10.72 -7.38
N GLY A 50 -12.57 11.43 -8.08
CA GLY A 50 -12.66 12.88 -7.90
C GLY A 50 -11.65 13.71 -8.68
N THR A 51 -11.18 13.24 -9.81
CA THR A 51 -10.41 14.07 -10.71
C THR A 51 -11.37 14.82 -11.64
N ASP A 52 -11.09 16.09 -11.90
CA ASP A 52 -11.90 16.90 -12.80
C ASP A 52 -11.66 16.58 -14.26
N VAL A 53 -10.57 15.88 -14.56
CA VAL A 53 -10.19 15.54 -15.92
C VAL A 53 -10.15 14.01 -16.04
N PRO A 54 -10.84 13.42 -17.01
CA PRO A 54 -10.78 11.97 -17.21
C PRO A 54 -9.36 11.53 -17.47
N PHE A 55 -9.01 10.37 -16.93
CA PHE A 55 -7.71 9.75 -17.19
C PHE A 55 -7.84 8.92 -18.46
N PRO A 56 -7.12 9.25 -19.53
CA PRO A 56 -7.31 8.55 -20.80
C PRO A 56 -6.97 7.06 -20.68
N PRO A 57 -7.76 6.19 -21.33
CA PRO A 57 -7.40 4.77 -21.38
C PRO A 57 -6.14 4.54 -22.22
N GLY A 58 -5.44 3.48 -21.95
CA GLY A 58 -4.24 3.13 -22.70
C GLY A 58 -3.25 2.36 -21.84
N VAL A 59 -2.10 2.09 -22.42
CA VAL A 59 -1.00 1.45 -21.73
C VAL A 59 0.04 2.50 -21.38
N TYR A 60 0.35 2.60 -20.10
CA TYR A 60 1.35 3.53 -19.58
C TYR A 60 2.60 2.75 -19.22
N SER A 61 3.73 3.10 -19.84
CA SER A 61 4.99 2.41 -19.65
C SER A 61 6.14 3.38 -19.90
N PRO A 62 7.22 3.33 -19.10
CA PRO A 62 7.38 2.49 -17.92
C PRO A 62 6.65 3.06 -16.71
N SER A 63 6.08 2.18 -15.90
CA SER A 63 5.53 2.53 -14.60
C SER A 63 6.37 1.89 -13.52
N VAL A 64 6.43 2.50 -12.34
CA VAL A 64 7.19 1.98 -11.21
C VAL A 64 6.37 2.07 -9.95
N ALA A 65 6.68 1.18 -9.00
CA ALA A 65 6.10 1.22 -7.67
C ALA A 65 7.23 1.12 -6.65
N GLU A 66 7.05 1.81 -5.55
CA GLU A 66 8.01 1.78 -4.44
C GLU A 66 7.23 1.93 -3.15
N GLY A 67 7.64 1.18 -2.13
CA GLY A 67 6.95 1.25 -0.86
C GLY A 67 7.53 0.30 0.16
N TYR A 68 6.81 0.19 1.28
CA TYR A 68 7.19 -0.67 2.38
C TYR A 68 6.21 -1.81 2.47
N TYR A 69 6.72 -3.03 2.59
CA TYR A 69 5.92 -4.25 2.56
C TYR A 69 6.29 -5.15 3.72
N VAL A 70 5.30 -5.87 4.21
CA VAL A 70 5.50 -6.88 5.23
C VAL A 70 4.91 -8.18 4.70
N LYS A 71 5.72 -9.25 4.72
CA LYS A 71 5.24 -10.57 4.37
C LYS A 71 4.87 -11.29 5.66
N LEU A 72 3.62 -11.71 5.74
CA LEU A 72 3.14 -12.48 6.88
C LEU A 72 3.28 -13.96 6.55
N GLU A 73 4.08 -14.67 7.36
CA GLU A 73 4.34 -16.08 7.14
C GLU A 73 3.89 -16.89 8.34
N ASN A 74 3.57 -18.16 8.09
CA ASN A 74 3.27 -19.12 9.14
C ASN A 74 2.10 -18.75 10.04
N LEU A 75 1.11 -18.05 9.47
CA LEU A 75 -0.13 -17.74 10.17
C LEU A 75 -0.98 -19.00 10.20
N LYS A 76 -1.14 -19.58 11.38
CA LYS A 76 -1.92 -20.80 11.54
C LYS A 76 -3.41 -20.48 11.65
N PRO A 77 -4.28 -21.35 11.12
CA PRO A 77 -5.72 -21.19 11.34
C PRO A 77 -6.06 -21.20 12.82
N ARG A 78 -6.91 -20.27 13.24
CA ARG A 78 -7.40 -20.21 14.61
C ARG A 78 -8.71 -19.44 14.65
N PRO A 79 -9.56 -19.65 15.67
CA PRO A 79 -10.84 -18.94 15.78
C PRO A 79 -10.66 -17.44 15.99
N LYS A 80 -9.63 -17.04 16.74
CA LYS A 80 -9.38 -15.64 17.05
C LYS A 80 -8.67 -14.96 15.89
N PRO A 81 -9.16 -13.81 15.41
CA PRO A 81 -8.47 -13.06 14.36
C PRO A 81 -7.08 -12.61 14.80
N TYR A 82 -6.17 -12.54 13.84
CA TYR A 82 -4.89 -11.88 14.03
C TYR A 82 -5.10 -10.38 13.94
N GLU A 83 -4.56 -9.63 14.88
CA GLU A 83 -4.62 -8.18 14.85
C GLU A 83 -3.32 -7.64 14.27
N ILE A 84 -3.44 -7.02 13.10
CA ILE A 84 -2.30 -6.43 12.41
C ILE A 84 -2.46 -4.92 12.45
N HIS A 85 -1.56 -4.27 13.16
CA HIS A 85 -1.58 -2.82 13.29
C HIS A 85 -0.35 -2.24 12.62
N PHE A 86 -0.57 -1.23 11.78
CA PHE A 86 0.56 -0.49 11.23
C PHE A 86 0.27 1.00 11.27
N ASN A 87 1.34 1.77 11.44
CA ASN A 87 1.28 3.20 11.32
C ASN A 87 2.52 3.73 10.62
N ALA A 88 2.35 4.83 9.94
CA ALA A 88 3.43 5.51 9.25
C ALA A 88 3.02 6.94 8.94
N GLU A 89 4.00 7.81 8.81
CA GLU A 89 3.79 9.17 8.33
C GLU A 89 4.68 9.41 7.13
N ALA A 90 4.19 10.18 6.18
CA ALA A 90 4.96 10.56 5.01
C ALA A 90 4.57 11.97 4.57
N GLY A 91 5.47 12.60 3.82
CA GLY A 91 5.26 13.95 3.33
C GLY A 91 5.44 15.00 4.41
N SER A 92 5.01 16.21 4.14
CA SER A 92 5.12 17.32 5.09
C SER A 92 3.98 18.31 4.90
N ASP A 93 3.68 19.06 5.96
CA ASP A 93 2.69 20.14 5.91
C ASP A 93 3.14 21.24 4.97
N ASP A 94 4.44 21.53 4.94
CA ASP A 94 5.00 22.57 4.10
C ASP A 94 4.80 22.29 2.60
N LEU A 95 4.82 21.01 2.23
CA LEU A 95 4.61 20.61 0.85
C LEU A 95 3.13 20.30 0.56
N GLY A 96 2.28 20.34 1.58
CA GLY A 96 0.87 20.06 1.42
C GLY A 96 0.56 18.60 1.12
N ASN A 97 1.49 17.69 1.38
CA ASN A 97 1.30 16.28 1.07
C ASN A 97 1.49 15.36 2.28
N LYS A 98 1.38 15.91 3.49
CA LYS A 98 1.53 15.09 4.70
C LYS A 98 0.42 14.04 4.76
N THR A 99 0.83 12.81 4.96
CA THR A 99 -0.07 11.66 5.07
C THR A 99 0.26 10.90 6.34
N VAL A 100 -0.78 10.56 7.10
CA VAL A 100 -0.66 9.77 8.31
C VAL A 100 -1.57 8.56 8.17
N HIS A 101 -0.99 7.38 8.34
CA HIS A 101 -1.75 6.12 8.32
C HIS A 101 -1.63 5.44 9.67
N ASP A 102 -2.77 5.08 10.23
CA ASP A 102 -2.86 4.31 11.46
C ASP A 102 -4.02 3.34 11.26
N VAL A 103 -3.69 2.11 10.91
CA VAL A 103 -4.68 1.14 10.45
C VAL A 103 -4.51 -0.16 11.22
N THR A 104 -5.62 -0.72 11.65
CA THR A 104 -5.66 -2.04 12.29
C THR A 104 -6.51 -2.97 11.44
N TYR A 105 -5.94 -4.11 11.07
CA TYR A 105 -6.66 -5.17 10.39
C TYR A 105 -6.93 -6.32 11.35
N HIS A 106 -8.10 -6.91 11.22
CA HIS A 106 -8.45 -8.15 11.90
C HIS A 106 -8.51 -9.24 10.84
N LEU A 107 -7.50 -10.09 10.81
CA LEU A 107 -7.35 -11.12 9.79
C LEU A 107 -7.70 -12.48 10.35
N THR A 108 -8.71 -13.12 9.79
CA THR A 108 -9.09 -14.47 10.17
C THR A 108 -8.49 -15.46 9.20
N VAL A 109 -7.73 -16.41 9.74
CA VAL A 109 -7.14 -17.49 8.95
C VAL A 109 -7.93 -18.74 9.20
N MET A 110 -8.45 -19.33 8.14
CA MET A 110 -9.31 -20.50 8.21
C MET A 110 -8.63 -21.70 7.55
N SER A 111 -8.89 -22.88 8.12
CA SER A 111 -8.46 -24.09 7.46
C SER A 111 -9.33 -24.35 6.23
N VAL A 112 -8.69 -24.68 5.11
CA VAL A 112 -9.41 -25.17 3.94
C VAL A 112 -9.49 -26.69 4.09
N LEU A 113 -10.72 -27.20 4.14
CA LEU A 113 -10.90 -28.64 4.21
C LEU A 113 -10.49 -29.24 2.88
N SER A 114 -9.45 -30.06 2.95
CA SER A 114 -8.99 -30.81 1.79
C SER A 114 -9.88 -32.01 1.58
N LYS A 115 -10.26 -32.23 0.37
CA LYS A 115 -11.08 -33.39 0.04
C LYS A 115 -10.34 -34.36 -0.83
#